data_9c151c23fcb3e444105a4e81f5336365
#
_entry.id   9c151c23fcb3e444105a4e81f5336365
#
_cell.length_a   1.000
_cell.length_b   1.000
_cell.length_c   1.000
_cell.angle_alpha   90.00
_cell.angle_beta   90.00
_cell.angle_gamma   90.00
#
_symmetry.space_group_name_H-M   'P 1'
#
loop_
_entity.id
_entity.type
_entity.pdbx_description
1 polymer ?
#
loop_
_entity_poly.entity_id
_entity_poly.type
_entity_poly.pdbx_seq_one_letter_code
_entity_poly.pdbx_strand_id
1 'polypeptide(L)'
;VLTSATAAELVDALRAVIRSGRAVQHHAYLREELPPGAIALLALLRREGEQRLGRIAERLDVDPSVISRQVTPLERAGLVRRRPDPGDGRAGLLAVTDDGDRYLRTHQKRWAELVATALTDWAEDDAEALIAGLRRLTHDIRTVRELAGLPDS
;
A
#
# COMPACT_ATOMS: atom_id res chain seq x y z
N VAL A 1 -6.80 -30.56 -3.12
CA VAL A 1 -6.04 -30.10 -1.94
C VAL A 1 -4.63 -29.70 -2.41
N LEU A 2 -4.17 -28.53 -2.02
CA LEU A 2 -2.83 -28.05 -2.38
C LEU A 2 -1.76 -28.92 -1.71
N THR A 3 -0.75 -29.36 -2.45
CA THR A 3 0.39 -30.10 -1.87
C THR A 3 1.34 -29.14 -1.15
N SER A 4 2.10 -29.65 -0.17
CA SER A 4 3.13 -28.83 0.51
C SER A 4 4.21 -28.30 -0.46
N ALA A 5 4.54 -29.07 -1.50
CA ALA A 5 5.51 -28.66 -2.52
C ALA A 5 4.97 -27.44 -3.31
N THR A 6 3.74 -27.53 -3.83
CA THR A 6 3.10 -26.42 -4.57
C THR A 6 2.92 -25.19 -3.68
N ALA A 7 2.61 -25.38 -2.40
CA ALA A 7 2.50 -24.27 -1.45
C ALA A 7 3.87 -23.57 -1.24
N ALA A 8 4.96 -24.32 -1.15
CA ALA A 8 6.30 -23.77 -1.01
C ALA A 8 6.70 -22.98 -2.28
N GLU A 9 6.46 -23.53 -3.46
CA GLU A 9 6.72 -22.84 -4.74
C GLU A 9 5.93 -21.52 -4.83
N LEU A 10 4.66 -21.51 -4.42
CA LEU A 10 3.84 -20.30 -4.39
C LEU A 10 4.43 -19.25 -3.47
N VAL A 11 4.88 -19.64 -2.26
CA VAL A 11 5.51 -18.71 -1.30
C VAL A 11 6.78 -18.12 -1.89
N ASP A 12 7.60 -18.92 -2.55
CA ASP A 12 8.85 -18.44 -3.16
C ASP A 12 8.61 -17.52 -4.36
N ALA A 13 7.60 -17.82 -5.19
CA ALA A 13 7.16 -16.94 -6.28
C ALA A 13 6.67 -15.58 -5.74
N LEU A 14 5.84 -15.56 -4.69
CA LEU A 14 5.36 -14.33 -4.04
C LEU A 14 6.53 -13.52 -3.46
N ARG A 15 7.48 -14.18 -2.79
CA ARG A 15 8.68 -13.51 -2.29
C ARG A 15 9.52 -12.88 -3.42
N ALA A 16 9.64 -13.56 -4.55
CA ALA A 16 10.35 -13.05 -5.72
C ALA A 16 9.67 -11.80 -6.27
N VAL A 17 8.35 -11.81 -6.43
CA VAL A 17 7.55 -10.65 -6.88
C VAL A 17 7.73 -9.46 -5.93
N ILE A 18 7.62 -9.68 -4.61
CA ILE A 18 7.81 -8.64 -3.60
C ILE A 18 9.22 -8.04 -3.68
N ARG A 19 10.26 -8.87 -3.82
CA ARG A 19 11.64 -8.38 -3.95
C ARG A 19 11.84 -7.55 -5.22
N SER A 20 11.33 -8.03 -6.35
CA SER A 20 11.43 -7.32 -7.64
C SER A 20 10.66 -6.00 -7.61
N GLY A 21 9.45 -6.00 -7.05
CA GLY A 21 8.65 -4.80 -6.88
C GLY A 21 9.35 -3.75 -6.00
N ARG A 22 9.98 -4.16 -4.89
CA ARG A 22 10.77 -3.26 -4.04
C ARG A 22 11.97 -2.65 -4.77
N ALA A 23 12.67 -3.43 -5.59
CA ALA A 23 13.81 -2.94 -6.37
C ALA A 23 13.37 -1.88 -7.38
N VAL A 24 12.27 -2.11 -8.10
CA VAL A 24 11.70 -1.13 -9.05
C VAL A 24 11.20 0.12 -8.31
N GLN A 25 10.50 -0.05 -7.19
CA GLN A 25 10.08 1.07 -6.36
C GLN A 25 11.28 1.89 -5.85
N HIS A 26 12.34 1.24 -5.37
CA HIS A 26 13.53 1.93 -4.89
C HIS A 26 14.14 2.82 -5.98
N HIS A 27 14.23 2.36 -7.22
CA HIS A 27 14.71 3.17 -8.35
C HIS A 27 13.75 4.32 -8.72
N ALA A 28 12.44 4.11 -8.58
CA ALA A 28 11.44 5.16 -8.77
C ALA A 28 11.53 6.22 -7.66
N TYR A 29 11.72 5.81 -6.40
CA TYR A 29 11.87 6.71 -5.24
C TYR A 29 13.13 7.55 -5.27
N LEU A 30 14.22 7.10 -5.90
CA LEU A 30 15.42 7.94 -6.10
C LEU A 30 15.16 9.18 -6.95
N ARG A 31 14.00 9.24 -7.63
CA ARG A 31 13.53 10.39 -8.41
C ARG A 31 12.42 11.19 -7.74
N GLU A 32 11.89 10.71 -6.62
CA GLU A 32 10.78 11.34 -5.89
C GLU A 32 11.26 11.80 -4.51
N GLU A 33 10.95 13.04 -4.15
CA GLU A 33 11.32 13.65 -2.86
C GLU A 33 10.48 13.12 -1.67
N LEU A 34 9.64 12.11 -1.90
CA LEU A 34 8.75 11.57 -0.88
C LEU A 34 9.35 10.35 -0.16
N PRO A 35 9.07 10.20 1.14
CA PRO A 35 9.58 9.07 1.91
C PRO A 35 8.98 7.74 1.45
N PRO A 36 9.71 6.63 1.63
CA PRO A 36 9.16 5.29 1.46
C PRO A 36 7.88 5.12 2.30
N GLY A 37 6.86 4.51 1.73
CA GLY A 37 5.56 4.33 2.42
C GLY A 37 4.57 5.48 2.27
N ALA A 38 4.98 6.64 1.74
CA ALA A 38 4.09 7.77 1.48
C ALA A 38 2.87 7.38 0.62
N ILE A 39 3.08 6.56 -0.40
CA ILE A 39 2.01 6.08 -1.28
C ILE A 39 1.01 5.20 -0.51
N ALA A 40 1.49 4.32 0.36
CA ALA A 40 0.62 3.48 1.18
C ALA A 40 -0.23 4.32 2.14
N LEU A 41 0.38 5.34 2.76
CA LEU A 41 -0.32 6.27 3.64
C LEU A 41 -1.38 7.08 2.88
N LEU A 42 -1.04 7.66 1.74
CA LEU A 42 -2.00 8.40 0.90
C LEU A 42 -3.14 7.50 0.43
N ALA A 43 -2.84 6.27 0.00
CA ALA A 43 -3.84 5.31 -0.44
C ALA A 43 -4.78 4.89 0.69
N LEU A 44 -4.27 4.72 1.90
CA LEU A 44 -5.07 4.44 3.10
C LEU A 44 -6.02 5.60 3.41
N LEU A 45 -5.50 6.82 3.48
CA LEU A 45 -6.31 8.02 3.77
C LEU A 45 -7.38 8.26 2.68
N ARG A 46 -7.07 7.99 1.41
CA ARG A 46 -8.05 8.09 0.33
C ARG A 46 -9.18 7.07 0.47
N ARG A 47 -8.85 5.83 0.88
CA ARG A 47 -9.82 4.73 1.01
C ARG A 47 -10.69 4.85 2.25
N GLU A 48 -10.10 5.23 3.37
CA GLU A 48 -10.74 5.18 4.69
C GLU A 48 -11.13 6.56 5.23
N GLY A 49 -10.79 7.62 4.50
CA GLY A 49 -11.02 8.99 4.94
C GLY A 49 -10.04 9.47 6.01
N GLU A 50 -10.44 10.49 6.75
CA GLU A 50 -9.61 11.06 7.80
C GLU A 50 -9.35 10.07 8.94
N GLN A 51 -8.09 9.98 9.38
CA GLN A 51 -7.65 9.04 10.40
C GLN A 51 -6.73 9.71 11.42
N ARG A 52 -6.75 9.22 12.67
CA ARG A 52 -5.71 9.51 13.66
C ARG A 52 -4.40 8.83 13.28
N LEU A 53 -3.27 9.47 13.60
CA LEU A 53 -1.93 8.93 13.32
C LEU A 53 -1.75 7.51 13.88
N GLY A 54 -2.17 7.25 15.13
CA GLY A 54 -2.09 5.92 15.74
C GLY A 54 -2.91 4.88 14.97
N ARG A 55 -4.09 5.25 14.47
CA ARG A 55 -4.92 4.34 13.67
C ARG A 55 -4.28 4.01 12.33
N ILE A 56 -3.63 4.98 11.69
CA ILE A 56 -2.87 4.74 10.46
C ILE A 56 -1.71 3.76 10.72
N ALA A 57 -0.99 3.94 11.83
CA ALA A 57 0.11 3.07 12.22
C ALA A 57 -0.35 1.62 12.44
N GLU A 58 -1.47 1.42 13.15
CA GLU A 58 -2.11 0.12 13.32
C GLU A 58 -2.48 -0.52 11.98
N ARG A 59 -3.11 0.26 11.08
CA ARG A 59 -3.58 -0.24 9.78
C ARG A 59 -2.45 -0.59 8.81
N LEU A 60 -1.31 0.08 8.94
CA LEU A 60 -0.12 -0.18 8.11
C LEU A 60 0.89 -1.10 8.78
N ASP A 61 0.59 -1.59 9.99
CA ASP A 61 1.46 -2.45 10.80
C ASP A 61 2.88 -1.88 10.96
N VAL A 62 2.94 -0.61 11.38
CA VAL A 62 4.19 0.09 11.62
C VAL A 62 4.12 0.87 12.92
N ASP A 63 5.31 1.19 13.49
CA ASP A 63 5.39 2.05 14.67
C ASP A 63 4.87 3.46 14.38
N PRO A 64 4.09 4.09 15.29
CA PRO A 64 3.59 5.46 15.11
C PRO A 64 4.67 6.50 14.78
N SER A 65 5.91 6.28 15.24
CA SER A 65 7.03 7.16 14.91
C SER A 65 7.43 7.11 13.43
N VAL A 66 7.20 5.97 12.76
CA VAL A 66 7.41 5.82 11.31
C VAL A 66 6.41 6.68 10.57
N ILE A 67 5.12 6.60 10.93
CA ILE A 67 4.07 7.43 10.33
C ILE A 67 4.35 8.91 10.58
N SER A 68 4.70 9.30 11.80
CA SER A 68 5.03 10.69 12.12
C SER A 68 6.13 11.26 11.23
N ARG A 69 7.18 10.47 10.93
CA ARG A 69 8.26 10.87 10.03
C ARG A 69 7.82 10.97 8.57
N GLN A 70 6.85 10.18 8.14
CA GLN A 70 6.32 10.21 6.77
C GLN A 70 5.33 11.37 6.57
N VAL A 71 4.57 11.73 7.58
CA VAL A 71 3.54 12.77 7.50
C VAL A 71 4.13 14.15 7.25
N THR A 72 5.21 14.52 7.95
CA THR A 72 5.80 15.86 7.83
C THR A 72 6.20 16.24 6.38
N PRO A 73 6.91 15.39 5.62
CA PRO A 73 7.17 15.67 4.20
C PRO A 73 5.90 15.78 3.35
N LEU A 74 4.89 14.96 3.63
CA LEU A 74 3.63 14.99 2.90
C LEU A 74 2.81 16.26 3.19
N GLU A 75 2.82 16.74 4.43
CA GLU A 75 2.22 18.03 4.80
C GLU A 75 2.95 19.19 4.12
N ARG A 76 4.29 19.18 4.09
CA ARG A 76 5.10 20.19 3.39
C ARG A 76 4.86 20.20 1.89
N ALA A 77 4.64 19.04 1.28
CA ALA A 77 4.28 18.91 -0.12
C ALA A 77 2.81 19.24 -0.42
N GLY A 78 2.00 19.53 0.61
CA GLY A 78 0.57 19.83 0.45
C GLY A 78 -0.30 18.62 0.09
N LEU A 79 0.22 17.39 0.23
CA LEU A 79 -0.49 16.17 -0.16
C LEU A 79 -1.39 15.61 0.95
N VAL A 80 -1.09 15.98 2.19
CA VAL A 80 -1.84 15.63 3.40
C VAL A 80 -2.06 16.92 4.20
N ARG A 81 -3.22 17.01 4.82
CA ARG A 81 -3.54 18.08 5.79
C ARG A 81 -3.83 17.47 7.16
N ARG A 82 -3.47 18.23 8.19
CA ARG A 82 -3.82 17.91 9.58
C ARG A 82 -4.85 18.89 10.10
N ARG A 83 -5.81 18.40 10.88
CA ARG A 83 -6.73 19.24 11.66
C ARG A 83 -6.93 18.67 13.06
N PRO A 84 -7.32 19.49 14.05
CA PRO A 84 -7.69 18.98 15.36
C PRO A 84 -8.85 17.99 15.26
N ASP A 85 -8.79 16.92 16.06
CA ASP A 85 -9.93 16.01 16.18
C ASP A 85 -11.04 16.70 17.01
N PRO A 86 -12.28 16.79 16.49
CA PRO A 86 -13.39 17.38 17.23
C PRO A 86 -13.71 16.65 18.55
N GLY A 87 -13.42 15.35 18.65
CA GLY A 87 -13.66 14.54 19.83
C GLY A 87 -12.54 14.57 20.86
N ASP A 88 -11.32 14.95 20.43
CA ASP A 88 -10.14 15.02 21.28
C ASP A 88 -9.17 16.06 20.72
N GLY A 89 -9.26 17.28 21.20
CA GLY A 89 -8.44 18.41 20.71
C GLY A 89 -6.91 18.22 20.85
N ARG A 90 -6.44 17.17 21.55
CA ARG A 90 -5.03 16.81 21.65
C ARG A 90 -4.59 15.88 20.49
N ALA A 91 -5.53 15.24 19.83
CA ALA A 91 -5.29 14.37 18.68
C ALA A 91 -5.41 15.13 17.37
N GLY A 92 -4.60 14.79 16.39
CA GLY A 92 -4.70 15.30 15.02
C GLY A 92 -5.31 14.26 14.09
N LEU A 93 -6.27 14.68 13.27
CA LEU A 93 -6.77 13.92 12.14
C LEU A 93 -5.97 14.28 10.90
N LEU A 94 -5.57 13.27 10.16
CA LEU A 94 -4.88 13.38 8.89
C LEU A 94 -5.85 13.07 7.75
N ALA A 95 -5.85 13.90 6.72
CA ALA A 95 -6.64 13.70 5.51
C ALA A 95 -5.80 13.92 4.27
N VAL A 96 -6.09 13.17 3.20
CA VAL A 96 -5.53 13.45 1.89
C VAL A 96 -6.14 14.75 1.35
N THR A 97 -5.34 15.54 0.66
CA THR A 97 -5.81 16.74 -0.06
C THR A 97 -6.17 16.40 -1.51
N ASP A 98 -6.79 17.34 -2.25
CA ASP A 98 -7.04 17.17 -3.67
C ASP A 98 -5.72 16.98 -4.46
N ASP A 99 -4.65 17.66 -4.04
CA ASP A 99 -3.31 17.49 -4.61
C ASP A 99 -2.74 16.12 -4.29
N GLY A 100 -2.93 15.62 -3.06
CA GLY A 100 -2.55 14.26 -2.68
C GLY A 100 -3.28 13.19 -3.47
N ASP A 101 -4.58 13.40 -3.73
CA ASP A 101 -5.36 12.48 -4.54
C ASP A 101 -4.93 12.50 -6.03
N ARG A 102 -4.64 13.68 -6.58
CA ARG A 102 -4.07 13.81 -7.94
C ARG A 102 -2.70 13.15 -8.05
N TYR A 103 -1.84 13.37 -7.05
CA TYR A 103 -0.52 12.74 -6.98
C TYR A 103 -0.64 11.21 -6.99
N LEU A 104 -1.53 10.66 -6.14
CA LEU A 104 -1.77 9.23 -6.04
C LEU A 104 -2.27 8.63 -7.36
N ARG A 105 -3.21 9.29 -8.05
CA ARG A 105 -3.69 8.87 -9.37
C ARG A 105 -2.58 8.86 -10.41
N THR A 106 -1.76 9.90 -10.44
CA THR A 106 -0.63 10.01 -11.36
C THR A 106 0.40 8.90 -11.11
N HIS A 107 0.69 8.64 -9.83
CA HIS A 107 1.59 7.55 -9.44
C HIS A 107 1.03 6.20 -9.87
N GLN A 108 -0.26 5.93 -9.63
CA GLN A 108 -0.92 4.69 -10.04
C GLN A 108 -0.89 4.49 -11.56
N LYS A 109 -1.14 5.57 -12.33
CA LYS A 109 -1.08 5.52 -13.80
C LYS A 109 0.33 5.16 -14.29
N ARG A 110 1.35 5.84 -13.79
CA ARG A 110 2.76 5.54 -14.14
C ARG A 110 3.14 4.10 -13.81
N TRP A 111 2.66 3.60 -12.66
CA TRP A 111 2.91 2.23 -12.27
C TRP A 111 2.21 1.23 -13.19
N ALA A 112 0.96 1.49 -13.58
CA ALA A 112 0.22 0.68 -14.53
C ALA A 112 0.91 0.65 -15.91
N GLU A 113 1.40 1.79 -16.40
CA GLU A 113 2.15 1.88 -17.66
C GLU A 113 3.47 1.07 -17.60
N LEU A 114 4.17 1.11 -16.48
CA LEU A 114 5.39 0.32 -16.27
C LEU A 114 5.09 -1.18 -16.30
N VAL A 115 4.05 -1.61 -15.58
CA VAL A 115 3.62 -3.01 -15.56
C VAL A 115 3.17 -3.47 -16.94
N ALA A 116 2.37 -2.66 -17.66
CA ALA A 116 1.96 -2.97 -19.01
C ALA A 116 3.15 -3.14 -19.97
N THR A 117 4.18 -2.29 -19.81
CA THR A 117 5.43 -2.41 -20.60
C THR A 117 6.18 -3.69 -20.25
N ALA A 118 6.27 -4.04 -18.96
CA ALA A 118 6.95 -5.25 -18.51
C ALA A 118 6.24 -6.54 -18.93
N LEU A 119 4.93 -6.48 -19.12
CA LEU A 119 4.07 -7.62 -19.48
C LEU A 119 3.62 -7.58 -20.95
N THR A 120 4.38 -6.94 -21.83
CA THR A 120 4.02 -6.75 -23.25
C THR A 120 3.70 -8.07 -23.97
N ASP A 121 4.37 -9.16 -23.60
CA ASP A 121 4.21 -10.48 -24.23
C ASP A 121 3.14 -11.35 -23.55
N TRP A 122 2.45 -10.82 -22.54
CA TRP A 122 1.38 -11.54 -21.87
C TRP A 122 0.06 -11.42 -22.64
N ALA A 123 -0.69 -12.51 -22.71
CA ALA A 123 -2.08 -12.44 -23.16
C ALA A 123 -2.95 -11.80 -22.06
N GLU A 124 -3.99 -11.08 -22.47
CA GLU A 124 -4.93 -10.46 -21.52
C GLU A 124 -5.54 -11.49 -20.56
N ASP A 125 -5.92 -12.65 -21.07
CA ASP A 125 -6.49 -13.76 -20.29
C ASP A 125 -5.53 -14.24 -19.17
N ASP A 126 -4.21 -14.27 -19.42
CA ASP A 126 -3.20 -14.65 -18.42
C ASP A 126 -3.11 -13.59 -17.30
N ALA A 127 -3.18 -12.32 -17.67
CA ALA A 127 -3.19 -11.22 -16.71
C ALA A 127 -4.47 -11.24 -15.85
N GLU A 128 -5.63 -11.47 -16.46
CA GLU A 128 -6.91 -11.60 -15.75
C GLU A 128 -6.94 -12.80 -14.82
N ALA A 129 -6.43 -13.95 -15.26
CA ALA A 129 -6.30 -15.15 -14.43
C ALA A 129 -5.39 -14.91 -13.20
N LEU A 130 -4.26 -14.23 -13.39
CA LEU A 130 -3.38 -13.83 -12.29
C LEU A 130 -4.08 -12.88 -11.31
N ILE A 131 -4.78 -11.87 -11.80
CA ILE A 131 -5.55 -10.93 -10.97
C ILE A 131 -6.57 -11.67 -10.12
N ALA A 132 -7.33 -12.59 -10.72
CA ALA A 132 -8.32 -13.40 -10.02
C ALA A 132 -7.66 -14.27 -8.94
N GLY A 133 -6.54 -14.91 -9.27
CA GLY A 133 -5.75 -15.73 -8.34
C GLY A 133 -5.22 -14.93 -7.16
N LEU A 134 -4.66 -13.74 -7.39
CA LEU A 134 -4.16 -12.86 -6.33
C LEU A 134 -5.28 -12.34 -5.42
N ARG A 135 -6.44 -11.99 -5.98
CA ARG A 135 -7.62 -11.58 -5.19
C ARG A 135 -8.10 -12.69 -4.28
N ARG A 136 -8.21 -13.91 -4.80
CA ARG A 136 -8.59 -15.09 -4.03
C ARG A 136 -7.58 -15.38 -2.92
N LEU A 137 -6.29 -15.40 -3.25
CA LEU A 137 -5.22 -15.61 -2.27
C LEU A 137 -5.27 -14.58 -1.13
N THR A 138 -5.46 -13.31 -1.46
CA THR A 138 -5.58 -12.22 -0.47
C THR A 138 -6.78 -12.45 0.45
N HIS A 139 -7.91 -12.88 -0.11
CA HIS A 139 -9.11 -13.20 0.67
C HIS A 139 -8.86 -14.37 1.62
N ASP A 140 -8.31 -15.47 1.11
CA ASP A 140 -8.08 -16.69 1.88
C ASP A 140 -7.06 -16.47 3.02
N ILE A 141 -5.97 -15.74 2.77
CA ILE A 141 -4.99 -15.36 3.81
C ILE A 141 -5.64 -14.51 4.90
N ARG A 142 -6.49 -13.54 4.54
CA ARG A 142 -7.19 -12.69 5.50
C ARG A 142 -8.10 -13.52 6.41
N THR A 143 -8.85 -14.46 5.83
CA THR A 143 -9.72 -15.38 6.58
C THR A 143 -8.92 -16.24 7.57
N VAL A 144 -7.77 -16.76 7.16
CA VAL A 144 -6.89 -17.54 8.06
C VAL A 144 -6.36 -16.68 9.21
N ARG A 145 -6.00 -15.42 8.96
CA ARG A 145 -5.54 -14.49 10.01
C ARG A 145 -6.64 -14.20 11.03
N GLU A 146 -7.85 -13.92 10.56
CA GLU A 146 -9.03 -13.71 11.43
C GLU A 146 -9.30 -14.93 12.32
N LEU A 147 -9.26 -16.14 11.75
CA LEU A 147 -9.44 -17.39 12.49
C LEU A 147 -8.30 -17.67 13.49
N ALA A 148 -7.08 -17.25 13.18
CA ALA A 148 -5.92 -17.42 14.05
C ALA A 148 -5.81 -16.34 15.14
N GLY A 149 -6.71 -15.35 15.16
CA GLY A 149 -6.68 -14.22 16.10
C GLY A 149 -5.45 -13.33 15.95
N LEU A 150 -4.82 -13.32 14.75
CA LEU A 150 -3.67 -12.49 14.47
C LEU A 150 -4.13 -11.06 14.17
N PRO A 151 -3.45 -10.02 14.69
CA PRO A 151 -3.83 -8.63 14.46
C PRO A 151 -3.81 -8.28 12.97
N ASP A 152 -4.68 -7.35 12.56
CA ASP A 152 -4.64 -6.75 11.23
C ASP A 152 -3.32 -5.98 11.06
N SER A 153 -2.46 -6.47 10.17
CA SER A 153 -1.22 -5.78 9.77
C SER A 153 -1.50 -4.65 8.82
#